data_3db765b7ddc9d4093141ad25ff7e1c06
#
_entry.id   3db765b7ddc9d4093141ad25ff7e1c06
#
_cell.length_a   1.000
_cell.length_b   1.000
_cell.length_c   1.000
_cell.angle_alpha   90.00
_cell.angle_beta   90.00
_cell.angle_gamma   90.00
#
_symmetry.space_group_name_H-M   'P 1'
#
loop_
_entity.id
_entity.type
_entity.pdbx_description
1 polymer ?
#
loop_
_entity_poly.entity_id
_entity_poly.type
_entity_poly.pdbx_seq_one_letter_code
_entity_poly.pdbx_strand_id
1 'polypeptide(L)'
;MAKTKFDNIKNRVLLVVIVFLLSYLLTALIDKEYTTWFFGGELSFVDYMIDFGVSLLISFVFVELSVFYSSWSFRLVSFTDKPYLRLFICAFLLLLFNNLTVWCFSLLINICFDEGLAFFHQGLYIFSVMATFVSYIYTDAQYMESSILAERQKKELEITLLKEKEHAAQMQLEVLKSQIDPHFMFNNFSILSELIVEDTALAEKFLDNLSKVYRYVIQNLKRDTVSIEEEIAFLHSYIY
;
A
#
# COMPACT_ATOMS: atom_id res chain seq x y z
N MET A 1 -6.73 2.72 11.10
CA MET A 1 -5.62 1.78 10.98
C MET A 1 -6.21 0.37 10.95
N ALA A 2 -6.24 -0.29 9.78
CA ALA A 2 -6.76 -1.65 9.68
C ALA A 2 -5.85 -2.57 10.52
N LYS A 3 -6.45 -3.33 11.44
CA LYS A 3 -5.74 -4.40 12.16
C LYS A 3 -5.23 -5.38 11.12
N THR A 4 -3.93 -5.45 10.92
CA THR A 4 -3.33 -6.45 10.05
C THR A 4 -3.60 -7.84 10.62
N LYS A 5 -3.69 -8.83 9.75
CA LYS A 5 -3.92 -10.24 10.12
C LYS A 5 -2.88 -10.76 11.13
N PHE A 6 -1.73 -10.08 11.21
CA PHE A 6 -0.61 -10.35 12.11
C PHE A 6 -0.74 -9.70 13.50
N ASP A 7 -1.63 -8.74 13.72
CA ASP A 7 -1.83 -8.09 15.03
C ASP A 7 -2.65 -8.96 16.01
N ASN A 8 -2.68 -10.25 15.73
CA ASN A 8 -3.40 -11.24 16.53
C ASN A 8 -2.54 -11.64 17.73
N ILE A 9 -3.13 -11.63 18.93
CA ILE A 9 -2.51 -12.07 20.19
C ILE A 9 -1.83 -13.43 20.05
N LYS A 10 -2.40 -14.34 19.25
CA LYS A 10 -1.81 -15.66 18.97
C LYS A 10 -0.41 -15.58 18.35
N ASN A 11 -0.20 -14.65 17.41
CA ASN A 11 1.09 -14.50 16.75
C ASN A 11 2.13 -13.88 17.69
N ARG A 12 1.73 -12.96 18.57
CA ARG A 12 2.62 -12.40 19.61
C ARG A 12 3.05 -13.45 20.62
N VAL A 13 2.10 -14.25 21.10
CA VAL A 13 2.42 -15.37 22.00
C VAL A 13 3.38 -16.35 21.31
N LEU A 14 3.14 -16.68 20.04
CA LEU A 14 4.03 -17.56 19.27
C LEU A 14 5.46 -16.98 19.18
N LEU A 15 5.60 -15.67 18.94
CA LEU A 15 6.90 -14.99 18.91
C LEU A 15 7.64 -15.11 20.23
N VAL A 16 6.95 -14.87 21.35
CA VAL A 16 7.54 -15.01 22.70
C VAL A 16 8.04 -16.43 22.93
N VAL A 17 7.24 -17.43 22.56
CA VAL A 17 7.62 -18.85 22.70
C VAL A 17 8.84 -19.18 21.82
N ILE A 18 8.88 -18.70 20.58
CA ILE A 18 10.01 -18.93 19.68
C ILE A 18 11.28 -18.29 20.25
N VAL A 19 11.22 -17.02 20.66
CA VAL A 19 12.37 -16.32 21.25
C VAL A 19 12.85 -17.00 22.50
N PHE A 20 11.92 -17.41 23.39
CA PHE A 20 12.23 -18.15 24.61
C PHE A 20 12.98 -19.44 24.29
N LEU A 21 12.45 -20.29 23.42
CA LEU A 21 13.06 -21.59 23.09
C LEU A 21 14.43 -21.43 22.45
N LEU A 22 14.57 -20.51 21.48
CA LEU A 22 15.84 -20.25 20.81
C LEU A 22 16.88 -19.66 21.76
N SER A 23 16.50 -18.68 22.56
CA SER A 23 17.42 -18.04 23.51
C SER A 23 17.85 -19.01 24.59
N TYR A 24 16.93 -19.80 25.13
CA TYR A 24 17.21 -20.79 26.14
C TYR A 24 18.17 -21.89 25.65
N LEU A 25 17.95 -22.37 24.41
CA LEU A 25 18.83 -23.34 23.78
C LEU A 25 20.24 -22.73 23.52
N LEU A 26 20.30 -21.49 23.03
CA LEU A 26 21.56 -20.81 22.74
C LEU A 26 22.35 -20.52 24.02
N THR A 27 21.70 -20.10 25.09
CA THR A 27 22.34 -19.88 26.39
C THR A 27 22.96 -21.19 26.88
N ALA A 28 22.23 -22.30 26.79
CA ALA A 28 22.74 -23.62 27.17
C ALA A 28 23.90 -24.10 26.28
N LEU A 29 24.00 -23.64 25.02
CA LEU A 29 25.11 -24.04 24.14
C LEU A 29 26.36 -23.15 24.29
N ILE A 30 26.20 -21.84 24.54
CA ILE A 30 27.27 -20.87 24.52
C ILE A 30 27.87 -20.67 25.92
N ASP A 31 27.02 -20.66 26.95
CA ASP A 31 27.44 -20.38 28.30
C ASP A 31 27.79 -21.69 29.03
N LYS A 32 29.09 -21.99 29.15
CA LYS A 32 29.57 -23.20 29.84
C LYS A 32 29.27 -23.16 31.33
N GLU A 33 29.30 -21.99 31.94
CA GLU A 33 29.02 -21.88 33.38
C GLU A 33 27.54 -22.14 33.64
N TYR A 34 26.64 -21.60 32.81
CA TYR A 34 25.21 -21.92 32.85
C TYR A 34 24.97 -23.43 32.64
N THR A 35 25.68 -24.04 31.68
CA THR A 35 25.54 -25.45 31.37
C THR A 35 25.98 -26.31 32.55
N THR A 36 27.12 -26.00 33.21
CA THR A 36 27.60 -26.72 34.40
C THR A 36 26.67 -26.52 35.59
N TRP A 37 26.14 -25.31 35.77
CA TRP A 37 25.15 -25.02 36.81
C TRP A 37 23.85 -25.79 36.57
N PHE A 38 23.32 -25.77 35.33
CA PHE A 38 22.06 -26.42 34.98
C PHE A 38 22.11 -27.95 35.02
N PHE A 39 23.20 -28.57 34.54
CA PHE A 39 23.35 -30.02 34.46
C PHE A 39 24.17 -30.63 35.62
N GLY A 40 24.72 -29.79 36.50
CA GLY A 40 25.56 -30.23 37.62
C GLY A 40 24.87 -31.05 38.73
N GLY A 41 23.54 -31.14 38.67
CA GLY A 41 22.75 -32.02 39.53
C GLY A 41 22.51 -31.52 40.96
N GLU A 42 22.90 -30.27 41.27
CA GLU A 42 22.72 -29.63 42.60
C GLU A 42 21.41 -28.87 42.73
N LEU A 43 20.68 -28.69 41.62
CA LEU A 43 19.45 -27.87 41.55
C LEU A 43 18.23 -28.66 42.02
N SER A 44 17.39 -28.00 42.81
CA SER A 44 16.07 -28.50 43.15
C SER A 44 15.08 -28.29 41.97
N PHE A 45 13.99 -29.06 41.95
CA PHE A 45 12.92 -28.86 40.97
C PHE A 45 12.35 -27.42 40.99
N VAL A 46 12.36 -26.78 42.14
CA VAL A 46 11.91 -25.41 42.32
C VAL A 46 12.83 -24.41 41.59
N ASP A 47 14.15 -24.64 41.65
CA ASP A 47 15.15 -23.79 40.99
C ASP A 47 14.98 -23.81 39.46
N TYR A 48 14.74 -25.00 38.89
CA TYR A 48 14.42 -25.14 37.46
C TYR A 48 13.14 -24.41 37.07
N MET A 49 12.10 -24.46 37.89
CA MET A 49 10.84 -23.75 37.64
C MET A 49 11.00 -22.24 37.70
N ILE A 50 11.81 -21.74 38.63
CA ILE A 50 12.13 -20.32 38.77
C ILE A 50 12.91 -19.85 37.55
N ASP A 51 13.98 -20.54 37.16
CA ASP A 51 14.80 -20.21 36.00
C ASP A 51 13.96 -20.16 34.70
N PHE A 52 13.12 -21.18 34.49
CA PHE A 52 12.22 -21.25 33.36
C PHE A 52 11.21 -20.10 33.37
N GLY A 53 10.62 -19.78 34.50
CA GLY A 53 9.66 -18.67 34.65
C GLY A 53 10.27 -17.28 34.40
N VAL A 54 11.48 -17.06 34.96
CA VAL A 54 12.23 -15.83 34.79
C VAL A 54 12.65 -15.67 33.33
N SER A 55 13.18 -16.69 32.68
CA SER A 55 13.58 -16.68 31.28
C SER A 55 12.41 -16.44 30.34
N LEU A 56 11.23 -17.02 30.64
CA LEU A 56 10.00 -16.75 29.88
C LEU A 56 9.54 -15.27 30.02
N LEU A 57 9.62 -14.73 31.24
CA LEU A 57 9.26 -13.34 31.51
C LEU A 57 10.21 -12.38 30.81
N ILE A 58 11.51 -12.65 30.84
CA ILE A 58 12.53 -11.89 30.11
C ILE A 58 12.23 -11.90 28.61
N SER A 59 11.95 -13.07 28.04
CA SER A 59 11.58 -13.21 26.62
C SER A 59 10.35 -12.37 26.27
N PHE A 60 9.33 -12.40 27.12
CA PHE A 60 8.13 -11.60 26.92
C PHE A 60 8.45 -10.11 26.89
N VAL A 61 9.20 -9.61 27.88
CA VAL A 61 9.56 -8.18 27.97
C VAL A 61 10.38 -7.74 26.76
N PHE A 62 11.41 -8.52 26.38
CA PHE A 62 12.26 -8.18 25.23
C PHE A 62 11.51 -8.20 23.90
N VAL A 63 10.61 -9.17 23.69
CA VAL A 63 9.79 -9.24 22.48
C VAL A 63 8.84 -8.04 22.38
N GLU A 64 8.10 -7.72 23.45
CA GLU A 64 7.17 -6.58 23.44
C GLU A 64 7.89 -5.25 23.24
N LEU A 65 9.02 -5.03 23.91
CA LEU A 65 9.84 -3.83 23.70
C LEU A 65 10.41 -3.79 22.28
N SER A 66 10.90 -4.90 21.75
CA SER A 66 11.46 -4.97 20.39
C SER A 66 10.40 -4.71 19.32
N VAL A 67 9.18 -5.26 19.46
CA VAL A 67 8.06 -5.00 18.54
C VAL A 67 7.63 -3.54 18.63
N PHE A 68 7.59 -2.97 19.83
CA PHE A 68 7.28 -1.56 20.03
C PHE A 68 8.30 -0.66 19.34
N TYR A 69 9.60 -0.87 19.59
CA TYR A 69 10.68 -0.09 18.99
C TYR A 69 10.75 -0.28 17.46
N SER A 70 10.54 -1.48 16.97
CA SER A 70 10.48 -1.75 15.54
C SER A 70 9.35 -0.97 14.87
N SER A 71 8.15 -1.03 15.41
CA SER A 71 7.00 -0.30 14.90
C SER A 71 7.20 1.23 14.95
N TRP A 72 7.88 1.72 15.98
CA TRP A 72 8.21 3.12 16.13
C TRP A 72 9.28 3.57 15.13
N SER A 73 10.34 2.79 14.94
CA SER A 73 11.43 3.08 13.99
C SER A 73 10.92 3.11 12.54
N PHE A 74 10.01 2.20 12.16
CA PHE A 74 9.38 2.22 10.84
C PHE A 74 8.55 3.48 10.58
N ARG A 75 7.92 4.06 11.61
CA ARG A 75 7.22 5.34 11.48
C ARG A 75 8.19 6.51 11.35
N LEU A 76 9.27 6.48 12.12
CA LEU A 76 10.29 7.54 12.10
C LEU A 76 10.99 7.63 10.74
N VAL A 77 11.32 6.49 10.13
CA VAL A 77 12.06 6.39 8.86
C VAL A 77 11.13 6.39 7.64
N SER A 78 9.92 6.95 7.78
CA SER A 78 8.94 7.03 6.68
C SER A 78 9.34 7.94 5.52
N PHE A 79 10.39 8.77 5.69
CA PHE A 79 10.83 9.77 4.72
C PHE A 79 11.77 9.26 3.62
N THR A 80 12.20 7.99 3.67
CA THR A 80 13.12 7.43 2.68
C THR A 80 12.38 6.64 1.61
N ASP A 81 12.51 7.08 0.34
CA ASP A 81 11.94 6.39 -0.82
C ASP A 81 12.69 5.10 -1.20
N LYS A 82 13.88 4.88 -0.60
CA LYS A 82 14.70 3.70 -0.88
C LYS A 82 14.42 2.59 0.15
N PRO A 83 13.75 1.48 -0.24
CA PRO A 83 13.33 0.44 0.68
C PRO A 83 14.50 -0.23 1.41
N TYR A 84 15.60 -0.51 0.72
CA TYR A 84 16.80 -1.14 1.33
C TYR A 84 17.47 -0.25 2.39
N LEU A 85 17.57 1.05 2.14
CA LEU A 85 18.13 1.99 3.09
C LEU A 85 17.24 2.11 4.33
N ARG A 86 15.94 2.12 4.15
CA ARG A 86 14.97 2.12 5.23
C ARG A 86 15.10 0.88 6.11
N LEU A 87 15.17 -0.31 5.51
CA LEU A 87 15.35 -1.57 6.23
C LEU A 87 16.63 -1.56 7.05
N PHE A 88 17.75 -1.11 6.46
CA PHE A 88 19.04 -1.02 7.14
C PHE A 88 18.99 -0.06 8.34
N ILE A 89 18.43 1.13 8.17
CA ILE A 89 18.31 2.13 9.26
C ILE A 89 17.42 1.59 10.38
N CYS A 90 16.29 0.96 10.05
CA CYS A 90 15.39 0.38 11.04
C CYS A 90 16.05 -0.76 11.83
N ALA A 91 16.81 -1.66 11.16
CA ALA A 91 17.55 -2.71 11.79
C ALA A 91 18.62 -2.15 12.76
N PHE A 92 19.36 -1.14 12.30
CA PHE A 92 20.39 -0.48 13.11
C PHE A 92 19.80 0.21 14.35
N LEU A 93 18.72 0.95 14.19
CA LEU A 93 18.01 1.58 15.31
C LEU A 93 17.48 0.54 16.29
N LEU A 94 16.92 -0.56 15.81
CA LEU A 94 16.41 -1.63 16.66
C LEU A 94 17.53 -2.28 17.48
N LEU A 95 18.69 -2.53 16.87
CA LEU A 95 19.88 -3.02 17.58
C LEU A 95 20.33 -2.05 18.68
N LEU A 96 20.38 -0.75 18.38
CA LEU A 96 20.75 0.26 19.36
C LEU A 96 19.77 0.29 20.55
N PHE A 97 18.47 0.28 20.30
CA PHE A 97 17.45 0.28 21.35
C PHE A 97 17.50 -0.97 22.22
N ASN A 98 17.67 -2.14 21.62
CA ASN A 98 17.76 -3.37 22.39
C ASN A 98 19.05 -3.43 23.23
N ASN A 99 20.20 -2.99 22.70
CA ASN A 99 21.43 -2.88 23.48
C ASN A 99 21.28 -1.90 24.65
N LEU A 100 20.63 -0.75 24.42
CA LEU A 100 20.33 0.21 25.50
C LEU A 100 19.44 -0.41 26.57
N THR A 101 18.44 -1.20 26.16
CA THR A 101 17.55 -1.91 27.08
C THR A 101 18.32 -2.90 27.96
N VAL A 102 19.22 -3.70 27.36
CA VAL A 102 20.09 -4.63 28.10
C VAL A 102 20.95 -3.86 29.12
N TRP A 103 21.55 -2.78 28.66
CA TRP A 103 22.40 -1.94 29.53
C TRP A 103 21.61 -1.38 30.73
N CYS A 104 20.39 -0.86 30.50
CA CYS A 104 19.50 -0.39 31.56
C CYS A 104 19.12 -1.52 32.53
N PHE A 105 18.77 -2.70 32.02
CA PHE A 105 18.44 -3.86 32.85
C PHE A 105 19.66 -4.32 33.68
N SER A 106 20.84 -4.36 33.07
CA SER A 106 22.09 -4.70 33.75
C SER A 106 22.39 -3.73 34.89
N LEU A 107 22.21 -2.43 34.68
CA LEU A 107 22.35 -1.41 35.73
C LEU A 107 21.36 -1.62 36.88
N LEU A 108 20.09 -1.91 36.57
CA LEU A 108 19.07 -2.18 37.58
C LEU A 108 19.43 -3.41 38.42
N ILE A 109 19.89 -4.49 37.80
CA ILE A 109 20.29 -5.71 38.49
C ILE A 109 21.47 -5.41 39.41
N ASN A 110 22.50 -4.68 38.93
CA ASN A 110 23.65 -4.32 39.75
C ASN A 110 23.32 -3.41 40.94
N ILE A 111 22.29 -2.58 40.84
CA ILE A 111 21.83 -1.72 41.94
C ILE A 111 21.02 -2.52 42.98
N CYS A 112 20.21 -3.50 42.53
CA CYS A 112 19.28 -4.23 43.37
C CYS A 112 19.88 -5.48 44.00
N PHE A 113 20.93 -6.05 43.41
CA PHE A 113 21.52 -7.31 43.81
C PHE A 113 23.04 -7.20 43.86
N ASP A 114 23.68 -7.72 44.90
CA ASP A 114 25.13 -7.73 45.07
C ASP A 114 25.82 -8.62 44.00
N GLU A 115 27.11 -8.44 43.80
CA GLU A 115 28.00 -8.87 42.69
C GLU A 115 27.93 -10.37 42.24
N GLY A 116 27.05 -11.21 42.80
CA GLY A 116 26.91 -12.62 42.45
C GLY A 116 26.20 -12.96 41.15
N LEU A 117 25.67 -11.97 40.40
CA LEU A 117 24.80 -12.15 39.22
C LEU A 117 25.48 -11.88 37.86
N ALA A 118 26.81 -11.97 37.77
CA ALA A 118 27.56 -11.86 36.51
C ALA A 118 27.05 -12.83 35.40
N PHE A 119 26.52 -13.96 35.82
CA PHE A 119 25.86 -14.94 34.95
C PHE A 119 24.71 -14.41 34.11
N PHE A 120 23.91 -13.52 34.68
CA PHE A 120 22.72 -13.00 33.97
C PHE A 120 23.06 -12.12 32.76
N HIS A 121 24.21 -11.50 32.71
CA HIS A 121 24.53 -10.53 31.66
C HIS A 121 24.67 -11.19 30.28
N GLN A 122 25.33 -12.35 30.17
CA GLN A 122 25.49 -13.05 28.89
C GLN A 122 24.14 -13.54 28.34
N GLY A 123 23.30 -14.11 29.22
CA GLY A 123 21.95 -14.54 28.86
C GLY A 123 21.10 -13.38 28.34
N LEU A 124 21.11 -12.22 29.00
CA LEU A 124 20.34 -11.04 28.57
C LEU A 124 20.71 -10.58 27.15
N TYR A 125 22.00 -10.60 26.78
CA TYR A 125 22.44 -10.28 25.42
C TYR A 125 21.91 -11.27 24.39
N ILE A 126 21.91 -12.56 24.68
CA ILE A 126 21.37 -13.60 23.79
C ILE A 126 19.86 -13.38 23.58
N PHE A 127 19.10 -13.15 24.64
CA PHE A 127 17.67 -12.85 24.57
C PHE A 127 17.39 -11.57 23.76
N SER A 128 18.18 -10.54 23.96
CA SER A 128 18.07 -9.28 23.25
C SER A 128 18.32 -9.44 21.75
N VAL A 129 19.37 -10.15 21.35
CA VAL A 129 19.72 -10.40 19.95
C VAL A 129 18.62 -11.22 19.27
N MET A 130 18.16 -12.30 19.91
CA MET A 130 17.07 -13.14 19.39
C MET A 130 15.76 -12.37 19.26
N ALA A 131 15.39 -11.61 20.28
CA ALA A 131 14.20 -10.76 20.25
C ALA A 131 14.27 -9.71 19.13
N THR A 132 15.45 -9.10 18.93
CA THR A 132 15.69 -8.15 17.83
C THR A 132 15.45 -8.81 16.48
N PHE A 133 16.07 -9.95 16.24
CA PHE A 133 15.99 -10.65 14.96
C PHE A 133 14.54 -11.07 14.64
N VAL A 134 13.88 -11.72 15.57
CA VAL A 134 12.51 -12.21 15.40
C VAL A 134 11.52 -11.05 15.24
N SER A 135 11.64 -10.02 16.07
CA SER A 135 10.76 -8.84 16.00
C SER A 135 10.96 -8.04 14.72
N TYR A 136 12.19 -7.98 14.20
CA TYR A 136 12.49 -7.35 12.93
C TYR A 136 11.78 -8.07 11.78
N ILE A 137 11.94 -9.41 11.67
CA ILE A 137 11.27 -10.21 10.65
C ILE A 137 9.74 -10.04 10.75
N TYR A 138 9.20 -10.06 11.95
CA TYR A 138 7.77 -9.89 12.18
C TYR A 138 7.27 -8.53 11.69
N THR A 139 7.97 -7.46 12.03
CA THR A 139 7.59 -6.09 11.64
C THR A 139 7.76 -5.85 10.14
N ASP A 140 8.83 -6.41 9.54
CA ASP A 140 9.06 -6.36 8.10
C ASP A 140 7.94 -7.08 7.33
N ALA A 141 7.53 -8.25 7.77
CA ALA A 141 6.40 -8.98 7.19
C ALA A 141 5.09 -8.18 7.26
N GLN A 142 4.80 -7.52 8.38
CA GLN A 142 3.64 -6.62 8.51
C GLN A 142 3.71 -5.43 7.55
N TYR A 143 4.89 -4.83 7.43
CA TYR A 143 5.10 -3.71 6.53
C TYR A 143 4.90 -4.12 5.07
N MET A 144 5.47 -5.26 4.66
CA MET A 144 5.29 -5.82 3.33
C MET A 144 3.82 -6.07 2.99
N GLU A 145 3.06 -6.67 3.90
CA GLU A 145 1.62 -6.92 3.71
C GLU A 145 0.86 -5.59 3.50
N SER A 146 1.12 -4.60 4.35
CA SER A 146 0.47 -3.29 4.26
C SER A 146 0.84 -2.55 2.97
N SER A 147 2.08 -2.67 2.52
CA SER A 147 2.59 -2.06 1.29
C SER A 147 1.95 -2.69 0.05
N ILE A 148 1.84 -4.02 0.02
CA ILE A 148 1.18 -4.75 -1.06
C ILE A 148 -0.30 -4.38 -1.15
N LEU A 149 -0.99 -4.26 -0.01
CA LEU A 149 -2.40 -3.85 0.02
C LEU A 149 -2.59 -2.41 -0.50
N ALA A 150 -1.72 -1.49 -0.08
CA ALA A 150 -1.75 -0.11 -0.55
C ALA A 150 -1.49 0.00 -2.07
N GLU A 151 -0.54 -0.79 -2.59
CA GLU A 151 -0.26 -0.84 -4.03
C GLU A 151 -1.44 -1.41 -4.83
N ARG A 152 -2.09 -2.45 -4.34
CA ARG A 152 -3.30 -3.01 -4.95
C ARG A 152 -4.43 -1.98 -5.01
N GLN A 153 -4.70 -1.28 -3.91
CA GLN A 153 -5.71 -0.23 -3.87
C GLN A 153 -5.41 0.90 -4.84
N LYS A 154 -4.15 1.29 -4.96
CA LYS A 154 -3.72 2.30 -5.93
C LYS A 154 -3.98 1.85 -7.37
N LYS A 155 -3.64 0.61 -7.71
CA LYS A 155 -3.89 0.04 -9.04
C LYS A 155 -5.39 -0.08 -9.36
N GLU A 156 -6.20 -0.49 -8.39
CA GLU A 156 -7.67 -0.56 -8.57
C GLU A 156 -8.27 0.82 -8.83
N LEU A 157 -7.80 1.84 -8.09
CA LEU A 157 -8.24 3.23 -8.31
C LEU A 157 -7.83 3.73 -9.71
N GLU A 158 -6.61 3.44 -10.14
CA GLU A 158 -6.11 3.82 -11.47
C GLU A 158 -6.94 3.17 -12.59
N ILE A 159 -7.26 1.87 -12.47
CA ILE A 159 -8.13 1.16 -13.42
C ILE A 159 -9.53 1.78 -13.45
N THR A 160 -10.08 2.14 -12.31
CA THR A 160 -11.40 2.79 -12.22
C THR A 160 -11.39 4.15 -12.92
N LEU A 161 -10.36 4.97 -12.67
CA LEU A 161 -10.20 6.27 -13.33
C LEU A 161 -10.04 6.15 -14.85
N LEU A 162 -9.33 5.13 -15.33
CA LEU A 162 -9.19 4.87 -16.76
C LEU A 162 -10.54 4.48 -17.40
N LYS A 163 -11.32 3.63 -16.75
CA LYS A 163 -12.66 3.26 -17.21
C LYS A 163 -13.62 4.45 -17.25
N GLU A 164 -13.58 5.32 -16.24
CA GLU A 164 -14.39 6.55 -16.23
C GLU A 164 -14.02 7.49 -17.38
N LYS A 165 -12.72 7.66 -17.65
CA LYS A 165 -12.26 8.46 -18.80
C LYS A 165 -12.69 7.85 -20.14
N GLU A 166 -12.59 6.54 -20.29
CA GLU A 166 -13.06 5.85 -21.49
C GLU A 166 -14.57 6.03 -21.68
N HIS A 167 -15.36 5.85 -20.62
CA HIS A 167 -16.80 6.05 -20.65
C HIS A 167 -17.16 7.50 -21.01
N ALA A 168 -16.50 8.47 -20.42
CA ALA A 168 -16.69 9.88 -20.76
C ALA A 168 -16.36 10.19 -22.23
N ALA A 169 -15.28 9.62 -22.76
CA ALA A 169 -14.92 9.75 -24.17
C ALA A 169 -15.96 9.11 -25.10
N GLN A 170 -16.49 7.92 -24.74
CA GLN A 170 -17.55 7.26 -25.48
C GLN A 170 -18.84 8.10 -25.49
N MET A 171 -19.25 8.64 -24.35
CA MET A 171 -20.39 9.55 -24.26
C MET A 171 -20.23 10.79 -25.13
N GLN A 172 -19.02 11.39 -25.12
CA GLN A 172 -18.72 12.54 -25.99
C GLN A 172 -18.83 12.18 -27.48
N LEU A 173 -18.36 11.00 -27.88
CA LEU A 173 -18.50 10.49 -29.25
C LEU A 173 -19.98 10.24 -29.62
N GLU A 174 -20.77 9.74 -28.70
CA GLU A 174 -22.20 9.49 -28.91
C GLU A 174 -22.96 10.81 -29.07
N VAL A 175 -22.70 11.79 -28.23
CA VAL A 175 -23.23 13.16 -28.36
C VAL A 175 -22.82 13.76 -29.71
N LEU A 176 -21.56 13.63 -30.10
CA LEU A 176 -21.08 14.12 -31.39
C LEU A 176 -21.80 13.46 -32.59
N LYS A 177 -22.00 12.13 -32.52
CA LYS A 177 -22.77 11.38 -33.52
C LYS A 177 -24.24 11.80 -33.58
N SER A 178 -24.87 12.08 -32.43
CA SER A 178 -26.26 12.50 -32.38
C SER A 178 -26.51 13.90 -32.95
N GLN A 179 -25.48 14.75 -33.02
CA GLN A 179 -25.56 16.10 -33.63
C GLN A 179 -25.67 16.05 -35.14
N ILE A 180 -25.35 14.91 -35.76
CA ILE A 180 -25.64 14.65 -37.17
C ILE A 180 -26.90 13.83 -37.19
N ASP A 181 -28.07 14.43 -37.34
CA ASP A 181 -29.34 13.73 -37.42
C ASP A 181 -29.37 12.77 -38.61
N PRO A 182 -29.32 11.44 -38.39
CA PRO A 182 -29.32 10.47 -39.51
C PRO A 182 -30.62 10.51 -40.29
N HIS A 183 -31.73 10.79 -39.60
CA HIS A 183 -33.05 10.87 -40.24
C HIS A 183 -33.14 12.06 -41.21
N PHE A 184 -32.58 13.20 -40.79
CA PHE A 184 -32.45 14.37 -41.66
C PHE A 184 -31.61 14.05 -42.92
N MET A 185 -30.50 13.32 -42.72
CA MET A 185 -29.64 12.89 -43.83
C MET A 185 -30.38 11.99 -44.83
N PHE A 186 -31.07 10.94 -44.35
CA PHE A 186 -31.80 10.02 -45.21
C PHE A 186 -32.93 10.73 -45.95
N ASN A 187 -33.69 11.61 -45.29
CA ASN A 187 -34.73 12.37 -45.91
C ASN A 187 -34.20 13.28 -47.06
N ASN A 188 -33.08 13.97 -46.83
CA ASN A 188 -32.51 14.79 -47.89
C ASN A 188 -31.95 13.98 -49.08
N PHE A 189 -31.40 12.76 -48.81
CA PHE A 189 -30.97 11.90 -49.90
C PHE A 189 -32.16 11.34 -50.71
N SER A 190 -33.28 11.07 -50.05
CA SER A 190 -34.53 10.70 -50.78
C SER A 190 -35.03 11.81 -51.69
N ILE A 191 -35.09 13.03 -51.19
CA ILE A 191 -35.46 14.20 -51.99
C ILE A 191 -34.47 14.43 -53.13
N LEU A 192 -33.18 14.34 -52.86
CA LEU A 192 -32.14 14.49 -53.91
C LEU A 192 -32.32 13.41 -55.00
N SER A 193 -32.63 12.17 -54.66
CA SER A 193 -32.86 11.06 -55.61
C SER A 193 -34.05 11.35 -56.52
N GLU A 194 -35.13 11.94 -56.00
CA GLU A 194 -36.29 12.35 -56.79
C GLU A 194 -35.92 13.49 -57.72
N LEU A 195 -35.25 14.52 -57.22
CA LEU A 195 -34.84 15.69 -58.01
C LEU A 195 -33.89 15.35 -59.17
N ILE A 196 -32.99 14.38 -58.99
CA ILE A 196 -32.09 13.95 -60.09
C ILE A 196 -32.84 13.43 -61.31
N VAL A 197 -34.04 12.79 -61.07
CA VAL A 197 -34.85 12.24 -62.16
C VAL A 197 -35.74 13.34 -62.78
N GLU A 198 -36.26 14.26 -61.95
CA GLU A 198 -37.20 15.28 -62.43
C GLU A 198 -36.57 16.53 -62.99
N ASP A 199 -35.56 17.11 -62.29
CA ASP A 199 -34.87 18.34 -62.68
C ASP A 199 -33.41 18.32 -62.20
N THR A 200 -32.48 18.00 -63.05
CA THR A 200 -31.03 17.93 -62.73
C THR A 200 -30.45 19.27 -62.27
N ALA A 201 -30.92 20.37 -62.79
CA ALA A 201 -30.42 21.71 -62.38
C ALA A 201 -30.88 22.06 -60.97
N LEU A 202 -32.09 21.67 -60.60
CA LEU A 202 -32.62 21.84 -59.26
C LEU A 202 -31.91 20.86 -58.26
N ALA A 203 -31.59 19.62 -58.70
CA ALA A 203 -30.83 18.67 -57.92
C ALA A 203 -29.41 19.18 -57.57
N GLU A 204 -28.72 19.80 -58.54
CA GLU A 204 -27.40 20.43 -58.31
C GLU A 204 -27.47 21.56 -57.28
N LYS A 205 -28.47 22.43 -57.42
CA LYS A 205 -28.68 23.52 -56.47
C LYS A 205 -29.00 23.03 -55.08
N PHE A 206 -29.84 22.00 -54.96
CA PHE A 206 -30.17 21.36 -53.71
C PHE A 206 -28.94 20.74 -53.04
N LEU A 207 -28.12 19.99 -53.77
CA LEU A 207 -26.88 19.40 -53.32
C LEU A 207 -25.87 20.46 -52.82
N ASP A 208 -25.75 21.58 -53.53
CA ASP A 208 -24.88 22.68 -53.12
C ASP A 208 -25.33 23.30 -51.77
N ASN A 209 -26.65 23.54 -51.62
CA ASN A 209 -27.20 24.03 -50.36
C ASN A 209 -27.07 23.03 -49.22
N LEU A 210 -27.33 21.76 -49.48
CA LEU A 210 -27.15 20.67 -48.50
C LEU A 210 -25.68 20.59 -48.02
N SER A 211 -24.75 20.73 -48.98
CA SER A 211 -23.32 20.76 -48.67
C SER A 211 -22.93 21.94 -47.78
N LYS A 212 -23.52 23.12 -47.98
CA LYS A 212 -23.32 24.31 -47.12
C LYS A 212 -23.87 24.09 -45.71
N VAL A 213 -25.07 23.49 -45.60
CA VAL A 213 -25.69 23.14 -44.31
C VAL A 213 -24.79 22.20 -43.50
N TYR A 214 -24.38 21.08 -44.10
CA TYR A 214 -23.50 20.15 -43.41
C TYR A 214 -22.14 20.72 -43.05
N ARG A 215 -21.54 21.55 -43.91
CA ARG A 215 -20.29 22.23 -43.61
C ARG A 215 -20.44 23.16 -42.42
N TYR A 216 -21.53 23.94 -42.36
CA TYR A 216 -21.80 24.81 -41.22
C TYR A 216 -21.94 24.04 -39.92
N VAL A 217 -22.75 22.96 -39.91
CA VAL A 217 -22.95 22.08 -38.73
C VAL A 217 -21.60 21.50 -38.26
N ILE A 218 -20.80 20.91 -39.16
CA ILE A 218 -19.52 20.30 -38.83
C ILE A 218 -18.52 21.31 -38.28
N GLN A 219 -18.45 22.50 -38.86
CA GLN A 219 -17.52 23.57 -38.43
C GLN A 219 -17.87 24.12 -37.05
N ASN A 220 -19.15 24.14 -36.69
CA ASN A 220 -19.63 24.70 -35.43
C ASN A 220 -19.86 23.66 -34.33
N LEU A 221 -19.69 22.36 -34.60
CA LEU A 221 -19.82 21.27 -33.63
C LEU A 221 -19.00 21.43 -32.32
N LYS A 222 -17.91 22.22 -32.37
CA LYS A 222 -17.02 22.43 -31.20
C LYS A 222 -17.18 23.83 -30.59
N ARG A 223 -18.10 24.64 -31.12
CA ARG A 223 -18.33 26.02 -30.65
C ARG A 223 -19.55 26.05 -29.75
N ASP A 224 -19.41 26.58 -28.55
CA ASP A 224 -20.52 26.70 -27.59
C ASP A 224 -21.54 27.77 -28.04
N THR A 225 -21.12 28.75 -28.83
CA THR A 225 -21.94 29.87 -29.33
C THR A 225 -21.51 30.27 -30.73
N VAL A 226 -22.47 30.73 -31.56
CA VAL A 226 -22.27 31.35 -32.87
C VAL A 226 -22.86 32.73 -32.87
N SER A 227 -22.46 33.60 -33.79
CA SER A 227 -23.07 34.92 -33.91
C SER A 227 -24.46 34.84 -34.55
N ILE A 228 -25.35 35.78 -34.20
CA ILE A 228 -26.70 35.86 -34.79
C ILE A 228 -26.63 36.00 -36.30
N GLU A 229 -25.63 36.72 -36.82
CA GLU A 229 -25.40 36.92 -38.26
C GLU A 229 -25.04 35.60 -38.97
N GLU A 230 -24.18 34.77 -38.35
CA GLU A 230 -23.83 33.44 -38.86
C GLU A 230 -25.05 32.52 -38.87
N GLU A 231 -25.89 32.57 -37.84
CA GLU A 231 -27.10 31.75 -37.71
C GLU A 231 -28.16 32.15 -38.73
N ILE A 232 -28.36 33.47 -38.97
CA ILE A 232 -29.28 33.97 -39.99
C ILE A 232 -28.80 33.57 -41.40
N ALA A 233 -27.51 33.67 -41.69
CA ALA A 233 -26.96 33.24 -42.97
C ALA A 233 -27.14 31.74 -43.22
N PHE A 234 -27.01 30.92 -42.15
CA PHE A 234 -27.29 29.50 -42.19
C PHE A 234 -28.77 29.20 -42.48
N LEU A 235 -29.69 29.88 -41.77
CA LEU A 235 -31.13 29.71 -41.99
C LEU A 235 -31.54 30.05 -43.43
N HIS A 236 -30.95 31.07 -44.05
CA HIS A 236 -31.16 31.36 -45.45
C HIS A 236 -30.74 30.23 -46.39
N SER A 237 -29.64 29.55 -46.08
CA SER A 237 -29.19 28.38 -46.85
C SER A 237 -30.03 27.13 -46.62
N TYR A 238 -30.72 27.04 -45.48
CA TYR A 238 -31.58 25.91 -45.07
C TYR A 238 -32.99 25.98 -45.66
N ILE A 239 -33.53 27.20 -45.88
CA ILE A 239 -34.92 27.44 -46.35
C ILE A 239 -35.03 27.37 -47.90
N TYR A 240 -33.94 27.63 -48.61
CA TYR A 240 -33.87 27.60 -50.07
C TYR A 240 -33.26 26.31 -50.62
#